data_b36bec956fa241e35586a1e61c3fa2b0
#
_entry.id   b36bec956fa241e35586a1e61c3fa2b0
#
_cell.length_a   1.000
_cell.length_b   1.000
_cell.length_c   1.000
_cell.angle_alpha   90.00
_cell.angle_beta   90.00
_cell.angle_gamma   90.00
#
_symmetry.space_group_name_H-M   'P 1'
#
loop_
_entity.id
_entity.type
_entity.pdbx_description
1 polymer ?
#
loop_
_entity_poly.entity_id
_entity_poly.type
_entity_poly.pdbx_seq_one_letter_code
_entity_poly.pdbx_strand_id
1 'polypeptide(L)'
;MFDLVVRTAGAEDLMAVLGVHARRDPGGEVPRSASGLERQTWDRVVRSDELTVYLAEADGDPVGTATMMVMPNVTYACAPTAFVEAVVVAAEHRRQGIAGAMLRQLLADARSAGCNKVQLLSHKRHASDGAHRLYSSLGFEPEAEGFRLYLQQAPASAQSARADG
;
A
#
# COMPACT_ATOMS: atom_id res chain seq x y z
N MET A 1 -24.44 1.83 -5.37
CA MET A 1 -23.53 0.80 -4.78
C MET A 1 -22.67 0.35 -5.94
N PHE A 2 -21.35 0.53 -5.88
CA PHE A 2 -20.41 0.11 -6.91
C PHE A 2 -19.95 -1.33 -6.64
N ASP A 3 -19.56 -2.03 -7.68
CA ASP A 3 -18.94 -3.35 -7.57
C ASP A 3 -17.46 -3.17 -7.20
N LEU A 4 -17.05 -3.68 -6.03
CA LEU A 4 -15.68 -3.58 -5.54
C LEU A 4 -14.99 -4.92 -5.65
N VAL A 5 -13.96 -4.98 -6.47
CA VAL A 5 -13.08 -6.14 -6.62
C VAL A 5 -11.69 -5.81 -6.06
N VAL A 6 -11.16 -6.70 -5.22
CA VAL A 6 -9.75 -6.64 -4.78
C VAL A 6 -9.03 -7.86 -5.33
N ARG A 7 -7.95 -7.64 -6.05
CA ARG A 7 -7.14 -8.70 -6.65
C ARG A 7 -5.65 -8.41 -6.54
N THR A 8 -4.83 -9.38 -6.79
CA THR A 8 -3.39 -9.18 -6.99
C THR A 8 -3.14 -8.52 -8.35
N ALA A 9 -2.18 -7.59 -8.37
CA ALA A 9 -1.77 -6.94 -9.59
C ALA A 9 -0.80 -7.83 -10.39
N GLY A 10 -0.98 -7.86 -11.71
CA GLY A 10 -0.12 -8.57 -12.66
C GLY A 10 0.81 -7.66 -13.45
N ALA A 11 1.50 -8.22 -14.42
CA ALA A 11 2.49 -7.49 -15.24
C ALA A 11 1.88 -6.30 -15.99
N GLU A 12 0.61 -6.40 -16.38
CA GLU A 12 -0.14 -5.39 -17.13
C GLU A 12 -0.62 -4.21 -16.28
N ASP A 13 -0.59 -4.32 -14.96
CA ASP A 13 -1.24 -3.36 -14.05
C ASP A 13 -0.38 -2.15 -13.67
N LEU A 14 0.84 -2.02 -14.18
CA LEU A 14 1.73 -0.91 -13.83
C LEU A 14 1.06 0.46 -13.97
N MET A 15 0.39 0.70 -15.09
CA MET A 15 -0.26 2.00 -15.34
C MET A 15 -1.46 2.24 -14.43
N ALA A 16 -2.19 1.19 -14.05
CA ALA A 16 -3.26 1.25 -13.08
C ALA A 16 -2.73 1.66 -11.70
N VAL A 17 -1.66 1.02 -11.24
CA VAL A 17 -1.00 1.34 -9.96
C VAL A 17 -0.46 2.77 -9.96
N LEU A 18 0.26 3.20 -11.02
CA LEU A 18 0.76 4.57 -11.15
C LEU A 18 -0.39 5.59 -11.15
N GLY A 19 -1.49 5.26 -11.83
CA GLY A 19 -2.70 6.09 -11.88
C GLY A 19 -3.36 6.26 -10.51
N VAL A 20 -3.44 5.21 -9.70
CA VAL A 20 -3.93 5.31 -8.32
C VAL A 20 -3.03 6.20 -7.47
N HIS A 21 -1.70 6.02 -7.57
CA HIS A 21 -0.75 6.86 -6.83
C HIS A 21 -0.82 8.33 -7.23
N ALA A 22 -0.99 8.63 -8.52
CA ALA A 22 -1.16 10.00 -9.01
C ALA A 22 -2.42 10.67 -8.44
N ARG A 23 -3.53 9.91 -8.35
CA ARG A 23 -4.81 10.38 -7.79
C ARG A 23 -4.88 10.33 -6.26
N ARG A 24 -3.77 10.02 -5.58
CA ARG A 24 -3.70 10.09 -4.11
C ARG A 24 -4.05 11.50 -3.61
N ASP A 25 -3.56 12.52 -4.28
CA ASP A 25 -3.86 13.92 -3.97
C ASP A 25 -4.83 14.48 -5.02
N PRO A 26 -5.78 15.34 -4.63
CA PRO A 26 -6.74 15.92 -5.57
C PRO A 26 -6.03 16.68 -6.70
N GLY A 27 -6.41 16.39 -7.93
CA GLY A 27 -5.84 17.05 -9.12
C GLY A 27 -4.48 16.48 -9.57
N GLY A 28 -4.04 15.36 -9.01
CA GLY A 28 -2.83 14.69 -9.47
C GLY A 28 -2.96 14.20 -10.91
N GLU A 29 -1.97 14.47 -11.75
CA GLU A 29 -1.97 14.06 -13.15
C GLU A 29 -1.58 12.59 -13.30
N VAL A 30 -2.45 11.81 -13.93
CA VAL A 30 -2.16 10.40 -14.25
C VAL A 30 -1.12 10.38 -15.37
N PRO A 31 0.01 9.67 -15.20
CA PRO A 31 1.04 9.60 -16.22
C PRO A 31 0.51 8.92 -17.48
N ARG A 32 0.89 9.43 -18.65
CA ARG A 32 0.49 8.84 -19.95
C ARG A 32 1.24 7.57 -20.28
N SER A 33 2.43 7.39 -19.72
CA SER A 33 3.27 6.22 -19.91
C SER A 33 4.23 6.04 -18.74
N ALA A 34 4.61 4.82 -18.48
CA ALA A 34 5.66 4.50 -17.51
C ALA A 34 7.05 4.74 -18.11
N SER A 35 7.99 5.19 -17.29
CA SER A 35 9.40 5.27 -17.62
C SER A 35 10.05 3.88 -17.75
N GLY A 36 11.24 3.82 -18.35
CA GLY A 36 12.01 2.57 -18.41
C GLY A 36 12.33 1.99 -17.02
N LEU A 37 12.66 2.87 -16.07
CA LEU A 37 12.96 2.48 -14.69
C LEU A 37 11.72 1.92 -13.98
N GLU A 38 10.56 2.53 -14.13
CA GLU A 38 9.31 2.04 -13.55
C GLU A 38 8.95 0.66 -14.10
N ARG A 39 9.05 0.45 -15.42
CA ARG A 39 8.82 -0.86 -16.03
C ARG A 39 9.76 -1.93 -15.51
N GLN A 40 11.06 -1.64 -15.48
CA GLN A 40 12.06 -2.58 -14.96
C GLN A 40 11.84 -2.90 -13.47
N THR A 41 11.46 -1.89 -12.68
CA THR A 41 11.16 -2.07 -11.26
C THR A 41 9.89 -2.91 -11.08
N TRP A 42 8.85 -2.62 -11.88
CA TRP A 42 7.60 -3.38 -11.85
C TRP A 42 7.79 -4.85 -12.18
N ASP A 43 8.58 -5.15 -13.22
CA ASP A 43 8.94 -6.53 -13.59
C ASP A 43 9.60 -7.30 -12.42
N ARG A 44 10.41 -6.61 -11.62
CA ARG A 44 11.01 -7.22 -10.42
C ARG A 44 9.99 -7.44 -9.32
N VAL A 45 9.07 -6.49 -9.12
CA VAL A 45 8.01 -6.56 -8.10
C VAL A 45 7.08 -7.73 -8.39
N VAL A 46 6.55 -7.84 -9.61
CA VAL A 46 5.57 -8.89 -9.96
C VAL A 46 6.15 -10.29 -10.08
N ARG A 47 7.49 -10.41 -10.22
CA ARG A 47 8.19 -11.70 -10.23
C ARG A 47 8.69 -12.12 -8.84
N SER A 48 8.54 -11.28 -7.84
CA SER A 48 9.00 -11.59 -6.48
C SER A 48 8.02 -12.52 -5.79
N ASP A 49 8.51 -13.60 -5.23
CA ASP A 49 7.71 -14.48 -4.37
C ASP A 49 7.39 -13.86 -3.00
N GLU A 50 8.10 -12.78 -2.64
CA GLU A 50 7.97 -12.11 -1.34
C GLU A 50 7.08 -10.86 -1.40
N LEU A 51 6.82 -10.32 -2.60
CA LEU A 51 6.03 -9.10 -2.79
C LEU A 51 4.70 -9.40 -3.46
N THR A 52 3.64 -8.85 -2.90
CA THR A 52 2.31 -8.86 -3.50
C THR A 52 1.79 -7.43 -3.57
N VAL A 53 1.43 -6.97 -4.75
CA VAL A 53 0.71 -5.71 -4.93
C VAL A 53 -0.76 -6.02 -5.12
N TYR A 54 -1.61 -5.38 -4.33
CA TYR A 54 -3.07 -5.46 -4.43
C TYR A 54 -3.59 -4.28 -5.23
N LEU A 55 -4.57 -4.53 -6.06
CA LEU A 55 -5.32 -3.52 -6.80
C LEU A 55 -6.80 -3.65 -6.44
N ALA A 56 -7.40 -2.54 -6.06
CA ALA A 56 -8.84 -2.42 -5.85
C ALA A 56 -9.47 -1.71 -7.04
N GLU A 57 -10.52 -2.29 -7.60
CA GLU A 57 -11.27 -1.76 -8.72
C GLU A 57 -12.71 -1.52 -8.29
N ALA A 58 -13.24 -0.35 -8.63
CA ALA A 58 -14.65 0.00 -8.45
C ALA A 58 -15.30 0.13 -9.83
N ASP A 59 -16.29 -0.71 -10.13
CA ASP A 59 -16.92 -0.80 -11.46
C ASP A 59 -15.90 -0.95 -12.63
N GLY A 60 -14.77 -1.64 -12.34
CA GLY A 60 -13.67 -1.85 -13.28
C GLY A 60 -12.59 -0.77 -13.29
N ASP A 61 -12.80 0.37 -12.62
CA ASP A 61 -11.78 1.42 -12.50
C ASP A 61 -10.81 1.15 -11.34
N PRO A 62 -9.49 1.21 -11.55
CA PRO A 62 -8.51 1.10 -10.48
C PRO A 62 -8.60 2.30 -9.52
N VAL A 63 -8.94 2.05 -8.26
CA VAL A 63 -9.22 3.10 -7.25
C VAL A 63 -8.38 2.96 -5.98
N GLY A 64 -7.68 1.83 -5.80
CA GLY A 64 -6.85 1.61 -4.62
C GLY A 64 -5.71 0.66 -4.89
N THR A 65 -4.62 0.80 -4.14
CA THR A 65 -3.48 -0.12 -4.16
C THR A 65 -2.87 -0.26 -2.77
N ALA A 66 -2.29 -1.42 -2.50
CA ALA A 66 -1.49 -1.70 -1.30
C ALA A 66 -0.41 -2.72 -1.66
N THR A 67 0.72 -2.67 -0.97
CA THR A 67 1.79 -3.65 -1.15
C THR A 67 2.02 -4.41 0.14
N MET A 68 2.15 -5.73 0.06
CA MET A 68 2.60 -6.60 1.14
C MET A 68 3.95 -7.20 0.78
N MET A 69 4.87 -7.18 1.73
CA MET A 69 6.12 -7.95 1.68
C MET A 69 6.07 -9.02 2.77
N VAL A 70 6.31 -10.26 2.41
CA VAL A 70 6.47 -11.38 3.35
C VAL A 70 7.96 -11.62 3.54
N MET A 71 8.50 -11.22 4.68
CA MET A 71 9.91 -11.37 5.01
C MET A 71 10.15 -12.68 5.75
N PRO A 72 10.91 -13.62 5.17
CA PRO A 72 11.35 -14.82 5.89
C PRO A 72 12.23 -14.43 7.08
N ASN A 73 12.14 -15.19 8.17
CA ASN A 73 13.05 -15.04 9.29
C ASN A 73 13.25 -16.37 10.03
N VAL A 74 14.32 -16.48 10.80
CA VAL A 74 14.66 -17.70 11.57
C VAL A 74 14.13 -17.66 13.00
N THR A 75 13.58 -16.52 13.42
CA THR A 75 12.93 -16.37 14.73
C THR A 75 11.48 -16.81 14.68
N TYR A 76 10.79 -16.87 15.81
CA TYR A 76 9.37 -17.27 15.89
C TYR A 76 9.08 -18.62 15.24
N ALA A 77 9.95 -19.60 15.43
CA ALA A 77 9.88 -20.92 14.80
C ALA A 77 9.84 -20.84 13.25
N CYS A 78 10.62 -19.94 12.68
CA CYS A 78 10.70 -19.66 11.25
C CYS A 78 9.39 -19.13 10.62
N ALA A 79 8.43 -18.67 11.42
CA ALA A 79 7.25 -18.01 10.88
C ALA A 79 7.63 -16.62 10.32
N PRO A 80 7.25 -16.30 9.06
CA PRO A 80 7.60 -15.03 8.44
C PRO A 80 6.88 -13.85 9.08
N THR A 81 7.34 -12.64 8.78
CA THR A 81 6.68 -11.38 9.14
C THR A 81 6.21 -10.68 7.88
N ALA A 82 4.96 -10.26 7.84
CA ALA A 82 4.47 -9.44 6.74
C ALA A 82 4.63 -7.94 7.07
N PHE A 83 5.01 -7.16 6.05
CA PHE A 83 5.03 -5.70 6.09
C PHE A 83 4.05 -5.15 5.06
N VAL A 84 3.30 -4.12 5.44
CA VAL A 84 2.36 -3.42 4.57
C VAL A 84 2.89 -2.03 4.25
N GLU A 85 2.97 -1.71 2.99
CA GLU A 85 3.42 -0.42 2.47
C GLU A 85 2.46 0.13 1.41
N ALA A 86 2.55 1.43 1.16
CA ALA A 86 1.89 2.11 0.06
C ALA A 86 0.38 1.85 -0.03
N VAL A 87 -0.33 1.83 1.11
CA VAL A 87 -1.80 1.77 1.10
C VAL A 87 -2.35 3.11 0.62
N VAL A 88 -2.86 3.13 -0.59
CA VAL A 88 -3.38 4.33 -1.26
C VAL A 88 -4.78 4.08 -1.79
N VAL A 89 -5.67 5.04 -1.60
CA VAL A 89 -6.99 5.12 -2.27
C VAL A 89 -7.06 6.47 -2.96
N ALA A 90 -7.48 6.48 -4.22
CA ALA A 90 -7.71 7.68 -5.00
C ALA A 90 -8.62 8.65 -4.22
N ALA A 91 -8.29 9.94 -4.25
CA ALA A 91 -8.89 10.93 -3.36
C ALA A 91 -10.42 10.94 -3.44
N GLU A 92 -10.96 10.85 -4.65
CA GLU A 92 -12.39 10.86 -4.96
C GLU A 92 -13.14 9.58 -4.49
N HIS A 93 -12.40 8.50 -4.19
CA HIS A 93 -12.97 7.21 -3.74
C HIS A 93 -12.72 6.92 -2.25
N ARG A 94 -12.20 7.89 -1.49
CA ARG A 94 -11.99 7.73 -0.05
C ARG A 94 -13.29 7.60 0.72
N ARG A 95 -13.19 7.01 1.93
CA ARG A 95 -14.31 6.85 2.87
C ARG A 95 -15.42 5.92 2.37
N GLN A 96 -15.11 5.08 1.38
CA GLN A 96 -16.05 4.10 0.78
C GLN A 96 -15.68 2.64 1.15
N GLY A 97 -14.81 2.43 2.14
CA GLY A 97 -14.46 1.09 2.63
C GLY A 97 -13.35 0.37 1.83
N ILE A 98 -12.83 0.98 0.75
CA ILE A 98 -11.87 0.36 -0.19
C ILE A 98 -10.58 -0.07 0.51
N ALA A 99 -9.94 0.82 1.29
CA ALA A 99 -8.74 0.46 2.03
C ALA A 99 -8.99 -0.71 3.01
N GLY A 100 -10.16 -0.73 3.67
CA GLY A 100 -10.55 -1.83 4.55
C GLY A 100 -10.71 -3.15 3.81
N ALA A 101 -11.24 -3.14 2.59
CA ALA A 101 -11.36 -4.34 1.76
C ALA A 101 -9.98 -4.89 1.36
N MET A 102 -9.08 -4.03 0.87
CA MET A 102 -7.70 -4.40 0.53
C MET A 102 -6.96 -4.99 1.75
N LEU A 103 -7.04 -4.31 2.90
CA LEU A 103 -6.34 -4.78 4.10
C LEU A 103 -6.91 -6.10 4.62
N ARG A 104 -8.22 -6.36 4.54
CA ARG A 104 -8.79 -7.66 4.90
C ARG A 104 -8.29 -8.78 4.01
N GLN A 105 -8.20 -8.56 2.70
CA GLN A 105 -7.62 -9.53 1.77
C GLN A 105 -6.15 -9.80 2.11
N LEU A 106 -5.36 -8.75 2.25
CA LEU A 106 -3.94 -8.81 2.63
C LEU A 106 -3.73 -9.58 3.95
N LEU A 107 -4.54 -9.33 4.96
CA LEU A 107 -4.47 -10.04 6.24
C LEU A 107 -4.83 -11.52 6.10
N ALA A 108 -5.76 -11.86 5.21
CA ALA A 108 -6.10 -13.26 4.91
C ALA A 108 -4.91 -13.96 4.24
N ASP A 109 -4.27 -13.31 3.28
CA ASP A 109 -3.11 -13.86 2.57
C ASP A 109 -1.88 -13.99 3.48
N ALA A 110 -1.64 -13.01 4.36
CA ALA A 110 -0.59 -13.09 5.37
C ALA A 110 -0.79 -14.28 6.34
N ARG A 111 -2.04 -14.54 6.75
CA ARG A 111 -2.37 -15.74 7.55
C ARG A 111 -2.11 -17.03 6.77
N SER A 112 -2.52 -17.08 5.50
CA SER A 112 -2.29 -18.25 4.63
C SER A 112 -0.81 -18.48 4.38
N ALA A 113 0.01 -17.43 4.35
CA ALA A 113 1.47 -17.50 4.27
C ALA A 113 2.14 -17.90 5.60
N GLY A 114 1.38 -18.13 6.67
CA GLY A 114 1.91 -18.50 7.98
C GLY A 114 2.63 -17.39 8.72
N CYS A 115 2.38 -16.13 8.39
CA CYS A 115 3.01 -15.00 9.07
C CYS A 115 2.63 -14.96 10.55
N ASN A 116 3.62 -14.73 11.42
CA ASN A 116 3.38 -14.57 12.87
C ASN A 116 2.79 -13.21 13.20
N LYS A 117 3.05 -12.21 12.38
CA LYS A 117 2.51 -10.85 12.53
C LYS A 117 2.52 -10.08 11.21
N VAL A 118 1.71 -9.02 11.16
CA VAL A 118 1.70 -8.02 10.11
C VAL A 118 2.07 -6.67 10.71
N GLN A 119 2.99 -5.95 10.08
CA GLN A 119 3.46 -4.64 10.53
C GLN A 119 3.25 -3.60 9.44
N LEU A 120 2.97 -2.37 9.85
CA LEU A 120 2.91 -1.21 8.96
C LEU A 120 3.43 0.04 9.68
N LEU A 121 3.89 1.02 8.91
CA LEU A 121 4.23 2.35 9.40
C LEU A 121 3.20 3.35 8.87
N SER A 122 2.51 4.02 9.78
CA SER A 122 1.62 5.13 9.43
C SER A 122 2.16 6.43 9.97
N HIS A 123 2.19 7.47 9.13
CA HIS A 123 2.66 8.78 9.57
C HIS A 123 1.68 9.38 10.59
N LYS A 124 2.19 10.05 11.63
CA LYS A 124 1.38 10.65 12.72
C LYS A 124 0.31 11.63 12.19
N ARG A 125 0.58 12.34 11.07
CA ARG A 125 -0.39 13.22 10.41
C ARG A 125 -1.70 12.52 10.00
N HIS A 126 -1.66 11.20 9.80
CA HIS A 126 -2.83 10.40 9.44
C HIS A 126 -3.69 9.98 10.64
N ALA A 127 -3.34 10.42 11.84
CA ALA A 127 -4.17 10.14 13.04
C ALA A 127 -5.57 10.78 12.93
N SER A 128 -5.68 11.95 12.30
CA SER A 128 -6.94 12.70 12.15
C SER A 128 -7.75 12.32 10.90
N ASP A 129 -7.13 11.75 9.86
CA ASP A 129 -7.81 11.44 8.59
C ASP A 129 -8.56 10.09 8.59
N GLY A 130 -8.46 9.33 9.67
CA GLY A 130 -9.16 8.07 9.88
C GLY A 130 -8.34 6.82 9.54
N ALA A 131 -7.10 6.95 9.05
CA ALA A 131 -6.25 5.80 8.75
C ALA A 131 -5.94 4.99 10.02
N HIS A 132 -5.59 5.65 11.13
CA HIS A 132 -5.34 4.97 12.40
C HIS A 132 -6.58 4.26 12.94
N ARG A 133 -7.78 4.86 12.80
CA ARG A 133 -9.04 4.19 13.18
C ARG A 133 -9.31 2.95 12.34
N LEU A 134 -8.99 2.99 11.03
CA LEU A 134 -9.10 1.83 10.16
C LEU A 134 -8.17 0.71 10.63
N TYR A 135 -6.89 1.00 10.89
CA TYR A 135 -5.95 -0.01 11.37
C TYR A 135 -6.40 -0.64 12.70
N SER A 136 -6.79 0.19 13.67
CA SER A 136 -7.30 -0.30 14.96
C SER A 136 -8.56 -1.16 14.78
N SER A 137 -9.48 -0.81 13.87
CA SER A 137 -10.68 -1.61 13.59
C SER A 137 -10.39 -2.97 12.97
N LEU A 138 -9.20 -3.14 12.38
CA LEU A 138 -8.70 -4.40 11.82
C LEU A 138 -7.81 -5.18 12.80
N GLY A 139 -7.66 -4.70 14.03
CA GLY A 139 -6.89 -5.36 15.08
C GLY A 139 -5.41 -4.98 15.12
N PHE A 140 -4.98 -3.95 14.40
CA PHE A 140 -3.63 -3.42 14.58
C PHE A 140 -3.55 -2.60 15.87
N GLU A 141 -2.48 -2.81 16.62
CA GLU A 141 -2.16 -2.11 17.86
C GLU A 141 -0.91 -1.25 17.69
N PRO A 142 -0.87 -0.01 18.21
CA PRO A 142 0.29 0.87 18.11
C PRO A 142 1.34 0.51 19.20
N GLU A 143 1.90 -0.71 19.12
CA GLU A 143 2.83 -1.25 20.11
C GLU A 143 4.28 -0.77 19.93
N ALA A 144 4.62 -0.22 18.75
CA ALA A 144 6.00 0.13 18.43
C ALA A 144 6.12 1.54 17.85
N GLU A 145 7.21 2.22 18.18
CA GLU A 145 7.58 3.49 17.53
C GLU A 145 8.33 3.23 16.23
N GLY A 146 7.95 3.95 15.19
CA GLY A 146 8.62 3.90 13.89
C GLY A 146 9.70 4.98 13.79
N PHE A 147 10.92 4.56 13.41
CA PHE A 147 12.02 5.48 13.11
C PHE A 147 12.29 5.47 11.62
N ARG A 148 12.50 6.66 11.01
CA ARG A 148 12.84 6.81 9.60
C ARG A 148 14.12 7.62 9.43
N LEU A 149 15.01 7.12 8.58
CA LEU A 149 16.15 7.86 8.06
C LEU A 149 16.01 7.92 6.53
N TYR A 150 15.98 9.14 5.99
CA TYR A 150 15.96 9.33 4.54
C TYR A 150 17.40 9.40 4.02
N LEU A 151 17.79 8.43 3.19
CA LEU A 151 19.14 8.32 2.65
C LEU A 151 19.38 9.21 1.43
N GLN A 152 18.29 9.66 0.77
CA GLN A 152 18.35 10.59 -0.35
C GLN A 152 17.45 11.77 -0.06
N GLN A 153 17.81 12.97 -0.53
CA GLN A 153 16.91 14.10 -0.49
C GLN A 153 15.74 13.82 -1.43
N ALA A 154 14.51 13.91 -0.92
CA ALA A 154 13.36 13.85 -1.79
C ALA A 154 13.39 15.01 -2.79
N PRO A 155 12.94 14.82 -4.04
CA PRO A 155 12.73 15.91 -4.97
C PRO A 155 11.88 17.01 -4.31
N ALA A 156 12.14 18.27 -4.69
CA ALA A 156 11.55 19.47 -4.04
C ALA A 156 10.02 19.40 -3.88
N SER A 157 9.31 18.73 -4.80
CA SER A 157 7.86 18.50 -4.74
C SER A 157 7.40 17.64 -3.55
N ALA A 158 8.29 16.83 -2.97
CA ALA A 158 7.98 15.99 -1.80
C ALA A 158 8.42 16.62 -0.47
N GLN A 159 9.12 17.76 -0.50
CA GLN A 159 9.64 18.42 0.71
C GLN A 159 8.57 19.22 1.45
N SER A 160 7.58 19.78 0.76
CA SER A 160 6.47 20.52 1.40
C SER A 160 5.64 19.64 2.33
N ALA A 161 5.59 18.33 2.09
CA ALA A 161 4.89 17.37 2.93
C ALA A 161 5.65 16.98 4.22
N ARG A 162 6.92 17.46 4.40
CA ARG A 162 7.77 17.12 5.55
C ARG A 162 7.85 18.24 6.59
N ALA A 163 7.49 19.48 6.21
CA ALA A 163 7.66 20.67 7.06
C ALA A 163 6.59 20.83 8.15
N ASP A 164 5.46 20.11 8.07
CA ASP A 164 4.33 20.19 8.99
C ASP A 164 4.23 18.96 9.92
N GLY A 165 5.33 18.44 10.38
CA GLY A 165 5.39 17.26 11.25
C GLY A 165 6.06 17.51 12.58
#